data_74612bfa3ef4707c87144be8f8817ca8
#
_entry.id   74612bfa3ef4707c87144be8f8817ca8
#
_cell.length_a   1.000
_cell.length_b   1.000
_cell.length_c   1.000
_cell.angle_alpha   90.00
_cell.angle_beta   90.00
_cell.angle_gamma   90.00
#
_symmetry.space_group_name_H-M   'P 1'
#
loop_
_entity.id
_entity.type
_entity.pdbx_description
1 polymer ?
#
loop_
_entity_poly.entity_id
_entity_poly.type
_entity_poly.pdbx_seq_one_letter_code
_entity_poly.pdbx_strand_id
1 'polypeptide(L)'
;SPTLPSNLAQGTYYFGIIADSSSRVSEGDETNNVEVGNSIYISVPDYDLEATSISVDSGYRQVCEGADIYITLTVTNLGTDNAGSHYYEALVSTGNSVSAIFTGTSLGYASGTSNVPSYTHTSMMATLPTSITPGTYYVGLYADYGDYISETDENNNIVASSSAQLTVIDCGPDLEPTSVTGPTSGVRGGTAQVSVQIANVGMEDVTNVDYSIYLSSDSSISAGNDVLIGSDVANSITQSGSWSGNINLGIPSNLGDGCWYWGIIVDPNDSIAEMDETNNAMPSSGQFCVEQADIVIDSISASENAVSGQSTTVYMNISNSGGSDAGSFNVQLVLSLDAQAGTDDTQVDSFRIDPLTSGSTIQVTRKITIPGQHIGQ
;
A
#
# COMPACT_ATOMS: atom_id res chain seq x y z
N SER A 1 -61.55 -27.95 16.80
CA SER A 1 -61.43 -27.82 18.27
C SER A 1 -61.29 -26.37 18.60
N PRO A 2 -62.00 -25.87 19.62
CA PRO A 2 -61.74 -24.50 20.09
C PRO A 2 -60.32 -24.42 20.69
N THR A 3 -59.61 -23.36 20.37
CA THR A 3 -58.32 -23.02 20.98
C THR A 3 -58.53 -22.06 22.13
N LEU A 4 -57.72 -22.13 23.17
CA LEU A 4 -57.72 -21.15 24.24
C LEU A 4 -57.24 -19.78 23.69
N PRO A 5 -57.77 -18.66 24.17
CA PRO A 5 -57.23 -17.34 23.85
C PRO A 5 -55.78 -17.23 24.22
N SER A 6 -54.99 -16.63 23.36
CA SER A 6 -53.52 -16.49 23.54
C SER A 6 -53.09 -15.46 24.59
N ASN A 7 -54.07 -14.66 25.10
CA ASN A 7 -53.88 -13.59 26.08
C ASN A 7 -54.37 -13.94 27.49
N LEU A 8 -54.50 -15.25 27.80
CA LEU A 8 -54.87 -15.67 29.15
C LEU A 8 -53.66 -15.48 30.09
N ALA A 9 -53.87 -14.77 31.18
CA ALA A 9 -52.88 -14.66 32.24
C ALA A 9 -52.67 -15.99 32.95
N GLN A 10 -51.52 -16.21 33.55
CA GLN A 10 -51.28 -17.35 34.42
C GLN A 10 -52.28 -17.39 35.56
N GLY A 11 -52.87 -18.56 35.82
CA GLY A 11 -53.82 -18.68 36.89
C GLY A 11 -54.74 -19.92 36.78
N THR A 12 -55.59 -20.09 37.75
CA THR A 12 -56.60 -21.14 37.78
C THR A 12 -57.88 -20.66 37.13
N TYR A 13 -58.31 -21.38 36.12
CA TYR A 13 -59.54 -21.12 35.40
C TYR A 13 -60.51 -22.32 35.57
N TYR A 14 -61.80 -22.07 35.34
CA TYR A 14 -62.81 -23.08 35.37
C TYR A 14 -63.58 -23.13 34.05
N PHE A 15 -63.86 -24.30 33.54
CA PHE A 15 -64.78 -24.43 32.42
C PHE A 15 -66.18 -24.29 32.89
N GLY A 16 -66.96 -23.45 32.28
CA GLY A 16 -68.40 -23.29 32.51
C GLY A 16 -69.21 -23.60 31.25
N ILE A 17 -70.37 -24.14 31.40
CA ILE A 17 -71.35 -24.31 30.32
C ILE A 17 -72.59 -23.48 30.66
N ILE A 18 -73.11 -22.77 29.68
CA ILE A 18 -74.32 -22.04 29.75
C ILE A 18 -75.20 -22.58 28.63
N ALA A 19 -76.29 -23.30 28.99
CA ALA A 19 -77.36 -23.71 28.07
C ALA A 19 -78.28 -22.53 27.79
N ASP A 20 -78.84 -22.49 26.58
CA ASP A 20 -79.67 -21.41 26.09
C ASP A 20 -79.13 -20.00 26.43
N SER A 21 -77.86 -19.76 26.20
CA SER A 21 -77.17 -18.50 26.55
C SER A 21 -77.78 -17.23 25.93
N SER A 22 -78.70 -17.38 25.01
CA SER A 22 -79.49 -16.28 24.37
C SER A 22 -80.93 -16.28 24.73
N SER A 23 -81.37 -17.09 25.71
CA SER A 23 -82.77 -17.15 26.25
C SER A 23 -83.82 -17.33 25.16
N ARG A 24 -83.61 -18.23 24.23
CA ARG A 24 -84.50 -18.51 23.08
C ARG A 24 -85.60 -19.50 23.41
N VAL A 25 -85.36 -20.32 24.39
CA VAL A 25 -86.28 -21.31 24.87
C VAL A 25 -86.88 -20.76 26.18
N SER A 26 -88.18 -20.70 26.27
CA SER A 26 -88.84 -20.34 27.55
C SER A 26 -88.96 -21.58 28.40
N GLU A 27 -88.29 -21.63 29.53
CA GLU A 27 -88.19 -22.79 30.37
C GLU A 27 -88.96 -22.64 31.69
N GLY A 28 -89.22 -23.73 32.36
CA GLY A 28 -89.90 -23.76 33.67
C GLY A 28 -89.03 -23.29 34.83
N ASP A 29 -87.69 -23.35 34.63
CA ASP A 29 -86.67 -22.85 35.57
C ASP A 29 -85.50 -22.34 34.80
N GLU A 30 -85.27 -21.05 34.68
CA GLU A 30 -84.17 -20.37 33.98
C GLU A 30 -82.93 -20.26 34.84
N THR A 31 -82.85 -20.84 36.01
CA THR A 31 -81.78 -20.71 36.96
C THR A 31 -80.81 -21.91 36.95
N ASN A 32 -81.16 -23.01 36.30
CA ASN A 32 -80.41 -24.26 36.27
C ASN A 32 -79.58 -24.45 34.99
N ASN A 33 -79.44 -23.43 34.15
CA ASN A 33 -78.78 -23.48 32.83
C ASN A 33 -77.30 -23.27 32.90
N VAL A 34 -76.76 -23.12 34.09
CA VAL A 34 -75.30 -22.89 34.27
C VAL A 34 -74.70 -23.97 35.14
N GLU A 35 -73.57 -24.52 34.66
CA GLU A 35 -72.75 -25.43 35.43
C GLU A 35 -71.30 -25.08 35.28
N VAL A 36 -70.53 -25.23 36.36
CA VAL A 36 -69.06 -25.00 36.37
C VAL A 36 -68.38 -26.34 36.64
N GLY A 37 -67.48 -26.72 35.72
CA GLY A 37 -66.69 -27.92 35.79
C GLY A 37 -65.42 -27.79 36.61
N ASN A 38 -64.55 -28.72 36.40
CA ASN A 38 -63.23 -28.74 37.08
C ASN A 38 -62.33 -27.55 36.70
N SER A 39 -61.46 -27.17 37.60
CA SER A 39 -60.44 -26.18 37.34
C SER A 39 -59.34 -26.70 36.42
N ILE A 40 -58.79 -25.81 35.61
CA ILE A 40 -57.56 -25.98 34.86
C ILE A 40 -56.61 -24.86 35.26
N TYR A 41 -55.36 -25.20 35.45
CA TYR A 41 -54.29 -24.24 35.68
C TYR A 41 -53.64 -23.89 34.35
N ILE A 42 -53.63 -22.63 34.01
CA ILE A 42 -52.93 -22.05 32.86
C ILE A 42 -51.60 -21.56 33.37
N SER A 43 -50.49 -22.14 32.87
CA SER A 43 -49.14 -21.62 33.07
C SER A 43 -48.71 -20.81 31.84
N VAL A 44 -48.04 -19.71 32.04
CA VAL A 44 -47.28 -19.02 31.00
C VAL A 44 -45.87 -19.55 31.09
N PRO A 45 -45.27 -19.98 29.99
CA PRO A 45 -43.87 -20.43 30.00
C PRO A 45 -42.98 -19.32 30.57
N ASP A 46 -42.00 -19.75 31.37
CA ASP A 46 -41.03 -18.88 32.03
C ASP A 46 -39.69 -19.11 31.33
N TYR A 47 -39.42 -18.28 30.30
CA TYR A 47 -38.17 -18.24 29.54
C TYR A 47 -37.43 -16.97 29.90
N ASP A 48 -36.08 -17.04 29.96
CA ASP A 48 -35.23 -15.89 30.24
C ASP A 48 -33.79 -16.19 29.71
N LEU A 49 -33.49 -15.77 28.49
CA LEU A 49 -32.26 -16.06 27.78
C LEU A 49 -31.24 -14.95 27.99
N GLU A 50 -30.39 -15.07 28.99
CA GLU A 50 -29.29 -14.16 29.23
C GLU A 50 -28.12 -14.38 28.27
N ALA A 51 -27.67 -13.36 27.56
CA ALA A 51 -26.39 -13.33 26.89
C ALA A 51 -25.25 -13.25 27.92
N THR A 52 -24.64 -14.38 28.28
CA THR A 52 -23.74 -14.45 29.44
C THR A 52 -22.31 -14.05 29.09
N SER A 53 -21.78 -14.51 27.97
CA SER A 53 -20.40 -14.17 27.56
C SER A 53 -20.15 -14.41 26.07
N ILE A 54 -19.16 -13.67 25.57
CA ILE A 54 -18.58 -13.86 24.24
C ILE A 54 -17.07 -13.60 24.28
N SER A 55 -16.29 -14.37 23.53
CA SER A 55 -14.86 -14.18 23.39
C SER A 55 -14.35 -14.65 22.04
N VAL A 56 -13.33 -13.98 21.50
CA VAL A 56 -12.54 -14.46 20.35
C VAL A 56 -11.47 -15.43 20.87
N ASP A 57 -11.32 -16.57 20.20
CA ASP A 57 -10.32 -17.56 20.54
C ASP A 57 -8.90 -16.98 20.43
N SER A 58 -8.02 -17.40 21.30
CA SER A 58 -6.72 -16.75 21.52
C SER A 58 -5.81 -16.69 20.28
N GLY A 59 -5.98 -17.62 19.33
CA GLY A 59 -5.24 -17.65 18.06
C GLY A 59 -5.72 -16.61 17.01
N TYR A 60 -6.83 -15.94 17.26
CA TYR A 60 -7.49 -15.05 16.31
C TYR A 60 -7.64 -13.62 16.85
N ARG A 61 -6.81 -13.26 17.82
CA ARG A 61 -6.90 -11.92 18.46
C ARG A 61 -6.24 -10.80 17.64
N GLN A 62 -5.39 -11.16 16.69
CA GLN A 62 -4.80 -10.23 15.73
C GLN A 62 -4.90 -10.86 14.35
N VAL A 63 -5.64 -10.25 13.45
CA VAL A 63 -5.98 -10.79 12.14
C VAL A 63 -6.17 -9.67 11.13
N CYS A 64 -6.17 -10.04 9.86
CA CYS A 64 -6.47 -9.15 8.75
C CYS A 64 -7.98 -8.89 8.62
N GLU A 65 -8.35 -7.85 7.88
CA GLU A 65 -9.70 -7.72 7.35
C GLU A 65 -10.00 -8.91 6.43
N GLY A 66 -11.27 -9.31 6.40
CA GLY A 66 -11.71 -10.49 5.63
C GLY A 66 -11.29 -11.84 6.20
N ALA A 67 -10.54 -11.88 7.30
CA ALA A 67 -10.08 -13.14 7.90
C ALA A 67 -11.21 -13.88 8.61
N ASP A 68 -11.09 -15.21 8.64
CA ASP A 68 -11.93 -16.06 9.47
C ASP A 68 -11.44 -16.06 10.92
N ILE A 69 -12.37 -15.90 11.86
CA ILE A 69 -12.12 -15.96 13.30
C ILE A 69 -13.04 -17.00 13.95
N TYR A 70 -12.58 -17.55 15.06
CA TYR A 70 -13.41 -18.42 15.89
C TYR A 70 -13.82 -17.67 17.16
N ILE A 71 -15.13 -17.76 17.45
CA ILE A 71 -15.77 -17.07 18.56
C ILE A 71 -16.44 -18.11 19.43
N THR A 72 -16.20 -18.04 20.74
CA THR A 72 -16.92 -18.83 21.74
C THR A 72 -17.94 -17.93 22.43
N LEU A 73 -19.19 -18.34 22.44
CA LEU A 73 -20.31 -17.62 23.03
C LEU A 73 -21.09 -18.50 24.02
N THR A 74 -21.71 -17.86 25.01
CA THR A 74 -22.51 -18.53 26.04
C THR A 74 -23.82 -17.79 26.24
N VAL A 75 -24.94 -18.52 26.12
CA VAL A 75 -26.26 -18.07 26.47
C VAL A 75 -26.77 -18.95 27.62
N THR A 76 -27.34 -18.34 28.65
CA THR A 76 -27.92 -19.02 29.78
C THR A 76 -29.44 -18.82 29.80
N ASN A 77 -30.22 -19.89 30.00
CA ASN A 77 -31.63 -19.76 30.28
C ASN A 77 -31.85 -19.68 31.81
N LEU A 78 -32.23 -18.52 32.32
CA LEU A 78 -32.51 -18.26 33.72
C LEU A 78 -33.95 -18.60 34.11
N GLY A 79 -34.82 -18.81 33.10
CA GLY A 79 -36.20 -19.22 33.33
C GLY A 79 -36.33 -20.68 33.81
N THR A 80 -37.53 -21.11 34.10
CA THR A 80 -37.81 -22.48 34.61
C THR A 80 -38.29 -23.42 33.54
N ASP A 81 -38.60 -22.96 32.36
CA ASP A 81 -39.05 -23.73 31.21
C ASP A 81 -38.04 -23.79 30.08
N ASN A 82 -38.08 -24.85 29.28
CA ASN A 82 -37.16 -25.03 28.14
C ASN A 82 -37.53 -24.05 27.02
N ALA A 83 -36.62 -23.12 26.69
CA ALA A 83 -36.83 -22.13 25.64
C ALA A 83 -36.75 -22.74 24.20
N GLY A 84 -36.31 -23.99 24.07
CA GLY A 84 -36.23 -24.64 22.78
C GLY A 84 -35.10 -24.07 21.89
N SER A 85 -35.34 -24.09 20.58
CA SER A 85 -34.36 -23.52 19.62
C SER A 85 -34.50 -22.02 19.54
N HIS A 86 -33.37 -21.33 19.65
CA HIS A 86 -33.27 -19.90 19.54
C HIS A 86 -32.02 -19.51 18.73
N TYR A 87 -31.98 -18.26 18.29
CA TYR A 87 -30.89 -17.73 17.47
C TYR A 87 -30.05 -16.73 18.26
N TYR A 88 -28.78 -16.64 17.94
CA TYR A 88 -27.89 -15.59 18.43
C TYR A 88 -27.18 -14.91 17.29
N GLU A 89 -26.85 -13.65 17.49
CA GLU A 89 -26.00 -12.88 16.60
C GLU A 89 -24.69 -12.52 17.32
N ALA A 90 -23.57 -12.74 16.63
CA ALA A 90 -22.29 -12.21 17.05
C ALA A 90 -22.05 -10.88 16.34
N LEU A 91 -21.58 -9.90 17.08
CA LEU A 91 -21.37 -8.52 16.63
C LEU A 91 -19.96 -8.06 16.95
N VAL A 92 -19.45 -7.10 16.19
CA VAL A 92 -18.17 -6.42 16.45
C VAL A 92 -18.35 -4.92 16.47
N SER A 93 -17.70 -4.23 17.41
CA SER A 93 -17.78 -2.78 17.58
C SER A 93 -16.50 -2.20 18.14
N THR A 94 -16.21 -0.93 17.86
CA THR A 94 -15.12 -0.17 18.49
C THR A 94 -15.39 0.22 19.94
N GLY A 95 -16.65 0.11 20.40
CA GLY A 95 -17.08 0.39 21.77
C GLY A 95 -17.50 -0.87 22.52
N ASN A 96 -17.35 -0.86 23.85
CA ASN A 96 -17.69 -1.98 24.74
C ASN A 96 -19.04 -1.81 25.48
N SER A 97 -19.83 -0.83 25.12
CA SER A 97 -21.19 -0.68 25.71
C SER A 97 -22.19 -1.55 24.95
N VAL A 98 -23.25 -1.97 25.65
CA VAL A 98 -24.37 -2.70 25.03
C VAL A 98 -24.92 -1.95 23.82
N SER A 99 -25.10 -0.62 23.94
CA SER A 99 -25.61 0.18 22.82
C SER A 99 -24.63 0.27 21.64
N ALA A 100 -23.31 0.25 21.89
CA ALA A 100 -22.31 0.23 20.83
C ALA A 100 -22.29 -1.13 20.11
N ILE A 101 -22.43 -2.22 20.84
CA ILE A 101 -22.54 -3.57 20.27
C ILE A 101 -23.81 -3.69 19.46
N PHE A 102 -24.95 -3.26 19.96
CA PHE A 102 -26.24 -3.32 19.25
C PHE A 102 -26.21 -2.63 17.88
N THR A 103 -25.42 -1.58 17.75
CA THR A 103 -25.20 -0.85 16.48
C THR A 103 -23.93 -1.29 15.73
N GLY A 104 -23.28 -2.35 16.21
CA GLY A 104 -22.06 -2.87 15.63
C GLY A 104 -22.27 -3.61 14.30
N THR A 105 -21.18 -4.11 13.77
CA THR A 105 -21.22 -4.89 12.53
C THR A 105 -21.50 -6.36 12.87
N SER A 106 -22.46 -6.97 12.17
CA SER A 106 -22.78 -8.39 12.31
C SER A 106 -21.60 -9.25 11.81
N LEU A 107 -21.23 -10.21 12.62
CA LEU A 107 -20.26 -11.26 12.28
C LEU A 107 -20.94 -12.57 11.86
N GLY A 108 -22.26 -12.64 12.00
CA GLY A 108 -23.04 -13.81 11.63
C GLY A 108 -23.93 -14.33 12.75
N TYR A 109 -24.65 -15.39 12.43
CA TYR A 109 -25.68 -15.98 13.27
C TYR A 109 -25.35 -17.42 13.61
N ALA A 110 -25.75 -17.84 14.81
CA ALA A 110 -25.75 -19.23 15.23
C ALA A 110 -27.09 -19.58 15.88
N SER A 111 -27.34 -20.85 16.07
CA SER A 111 -28.53 -21.33 16.77
C SER A 111 -28.14 -22.34 17.84
N GLY A 112 -28.93 -22.40 18.91
CA GLY A 112 -28.78 -23.37 19.98
C GLY A 112 -30.10 -23.78 20.56
N THR A 113 -30.04 -24.66 21.54
CA THR A 113 -31.19 -25.11 22.33
C THR A 113 -30.83 -25.00 23.79
N SER A 114 -31.64 -24.27 24.56
CA SER A 114 -31.43 -24.14 26.00
C SER A 114 -32.46 -24.97 26.76
N ASN A 115 -32.01 -26.06 27.36
CA ASN A 115 -32.77 -26.83 28.32
C ASN A 115 -32.56 -26.24 29.73
N VAL A 116 -33.54 -26.35 30.61
CA VAL A 116 -33.51 -25.72 31.94
C VAL A 116 -32.87 -26.60 33.00
N PRO A 117 -32.15 -25.98 33.95
CA PRO A 117 -31.32 -24.77 33.87
C PRO A 117 -30.01 -25.14 33.18
N SER A 118 -29.76 -24.59 32.01
CA SER A 118 -28.50 -24.88 31.35
C SER A 118 -28.07 -23.69 30.49
N TYR A 119 -26.76 -23.57 30.33
CA TYR A 119 -26.13 -22.68 29.39
C TYR A 119 -25.75 -23.42 28.12
N THR A 120 -25.84 -22.75 27.00
CA THR A 120 -25.36 -23.22 25.71
C THR A 120 -24.02 -22.60 25.44
N HIS A 121 -22.97 -23.44 25.38
CA HIS A 121 -21.68 -23.06 24.82
C HIS A 121 -21.68 -23.41 23.34
N THR A 122 -21.42 -22.44 22.50
CA THR A 122 -21.30 -22.63 21.05
C THR A 122 -20.06 -21.94 20.53
N SER A 123 -19.28 -22.67 19.75
CA SER A 123 -18.20 -22.07 18.93
C SER A 123 -18.74 -21.86 17.53
N MET A 124 -18.54 -20.67 16.98
CA MET A 124 -18.87 -20.35 15.61
C MET A 124 -17.65 -19.78 14.89
N MET A 125 -17.56 -20.08 13.61
CA MET A 125 -16.65 -19.40 12.69
C MET A 125 -17.37 -18.18 12.11
N ALA A 126 -16.71 -17.06 12.10
CA ALA A 126 -17.19 -15.81 11.51
C ALA A 126 -16.11 -15.23 10.60
N THR A 127 -16.50 -14.68 9.47
CA THR A 127 -15.60 -13.98 8.56
C THR A 127 -15.72 -12.48 8.80
N LEU A 128 -14.62 -11.83 9.07
CA LEU A 128 -14.59 -10.35 9.19
C LEU A 128 -14.93 -9.71 7.84
N PRO A 129 -15.74 -8.64 7.83
CA PRO A 129 -15.93 -7.88 6.60
C PRO A 129 -14.60 -7.32 6.06
N THR A 130 -14.42 -7.36 4.74
CA THR A 130 -13.27 -6.73 4.08
C THR A 130 -13.29 -5.20 4.14
N SER A 131 -14.42 -4.63 4.58
CA SER A 131 -14.58 -3.19 4.81
C SER A 131 -14.33 -2.77 6.26
N ILE A 132 -13.95 -3.71 7.14
CA ILE A 132 -13.61 -3.38 8.52
C ILE A 132 -12.26 -2.67 8.54
N THR A 133 -12.19 -1.52 9.19
CA THR A 133 -10.94 -0.75 9.22
C THR A 133 -9.94 -1.33 10.24
N PRO A 134 -8.63 -1.22 10.01
CA PRO A 134 -7.64 -1.57 11.02
C PRO A 134 -7.92 -0.86 12.35
N GLY A 135 -7.81 -1.60 13.45
CA GLY A 135 -8.12 -1.07 14.77
C GLY A 135 -8.41 -2.13 15.82
N THR A 136 -8.81 -1.68 17.00
CA THR A 136 -9.12 -2.53 18.15
C THR A 136 -10.62 -2.62 18.37
N TYR A 137 -11.12 -3.83 18.50
CA TYR A 137 -12.54 -4.12 18.54
C TYR A 137 -12.96 -4.95 19.75
N TYR A 138 -14.18 -4.70 20.19
CA TYR A 138 -14.92 -5.50 21.14
C TYR A 138 -15.91 -6.38 20.40
N VAL A 139 -16.18 -7.57 20.92
CA VAL A 139 -17.20 -8.47 20.40
C VAL A 139 -18.41 -8.46 21.31
N GLY A 140 -19.57 -8.69 20.75
CA GLY A 140 -20.84 -8.75 21.44
C GLY A 140 -21.69 -9.91 20.99
N LEU A 141 -22.56 -10.34 21.88
CA LEU A 141 -23.53 -11.40 21.68
C LEU A 141 -24.94 -10.83 21.89
N TYR A 142 -25.83 -11.10 20.96
CA TYR A 142 -27.25 -10.86 21.08
C TYR A 142 -27.97 -12.22 21.05
N ALA A 143 -28.51 -12.63 22.20
CA ALA A 143 -29.38 -13.81 22.35
C ALA A 143 -30.81 -13.49 21.86
N ASP A 144 -31.51 -14.49 21.39
CA ASP A 144 -32.83 -14.37 20.77
C ASP A 144 -32.95 -13.19 19.77
N TYR A 145 -31.95 -13.08 18.88
CA TYR A 145 -31.96 -12.11 17.81
C TYR A 145 -33.28 -12.21 17.01
N GLY A 146 -34.03 -11.14 17.02
CA GLY A 146 -35.32 -11.03 16.34
C GLY A 146 -36.54 -11.25 17.24
N ASP A 147 -36.38 -11.40 18.57
CA ASP A 147 -37.43 -11.43 19.56
C ASP A 147 -38.53 -12.47 19.23
N TYR A 148 -38.06 -13.74 18.98
CA TYR A 148 -38.94 -14.86 18.65
C TYR A 148 -39.52 -15.56 19.88
N ILE A 149 -38.84 -15.44 21.02
CA ILE A 149 -39.26 -16.01 22.31
C ILE A 149 -39.63 -14.86 23.20
N SER A 150 -40.90 -14.87 23.71
CA SER A 150 -41.28 -13.90 24.70
C SER A 150 -40.72 -14.29 26.05
N GLU A 151 -39.90 -13.46 26.62
CA GLU A 151 -39.11 -13.73 27.81
C GLU A 151 -39.57 -12.98 29.04
N THR A 152 -39.12 -13.40 30.20
CA THR A 152 -39.43 -12.75 31.47
C THR A 152 -38.65 -11.44 31.63
N ASP A 153 -37.42 -11.41 31.11
CA ASP A 153 -36.60 -10.21 31.01
C ASP A 153 -35.95 -10.06 29.61
N GLU A 154 -36.45 -9.15 28.79
CA GLU A 154 -35.97 -8.85 27.45
C GLU A 154 -34.79 -7.87 27.45
N ASN A 155 -34.23 -7.51 28.62
CA ASN A 155 -33.17 -6.52 28.71
C ASN A 155 -31.77 -7.12 28.95
N ASN A 156 -31.68 -8.44 29.17
CA ASN A 156 -30.47 -9.16 29.43
C ASN A 156 -29.93 -9.95 28.22
N ASN A 157 -30.52 -9.80 27.06
CA ASN A 157 -30.23 -10.55 25.84
C ASN A 157 -28.96 -10.09 25.12
N ILE A 158 -28.31 -9.01 25.56
CA ILE A 158 -27.10 -8.46 24.92
C ILE A 158 -25.96 -8.34 25.93
N VAL A 159 -24.79 -8.87 25.56
CA VAL A 159 -23.54 -8.67 26.30
C VAL A 159 -22.43 -8.19 25.39
N ALA A 160 -21.60 -7.30 25.92
CA ALA A 160 -20.33 -6.90 25.32
C ALA A 160 -19.17 -7.56 26.04
N SER A 161 -18.09 -7.88 25.32
CA SER A 161 -16.84 -8.29 25.97
C SER A 161 -16.30 -7.18 26.86
N SER A 162 -15.83 -7.53 28.05
CA SER A 162 -15.33 -6.55 29.03
C SER A 162 -13.99 -5.91 28.65
N SER A 163 -13.27 -6.51 27.71
CA SER A 163 -12.00 -6.03 27.15
C SER A 163 -12.02 -6.19 25.64
N ALA A 164 -11.18 -5.44 24.94
CA ALA A 164 -10.96 -5.63 23.50
C ALA A 164 -10.49 -7.06 23.23
N GLN A 165 -11.12 -7.71 22.29
CA GLN A 165 -10.89 -9.12 21.96
C GLN A 165 -10.20 -9.30 20.62
N LEU A 166 -10.26 -8.30 19.75
CA LEU A 166 -9.83 -8.40 18.38
C LEU A 166 -9.05 -7.14 17.98
N THR A 167 -7.89 -7.34 17.36
CA THR A 167 -7.14 -6.30 16.67
C THR A 167 -7.14 -6.65 15.19
N VAL A 168 -7.78 -5.82 14.39
CA VAL A 168 -7.71 -5.91 12.93
C VAL A 168 -6.50 -5.10 12.50
N ILE A 169 -5.64 -5.70 11.71
CA ILE A 169 -4.46 -5.07 11.13
C ILE A 169 -4.61 -5.02 9.63
N ASP A 170 -3.96 -4.04 9.02
CA ASP A 170 -3.76 -4.00 7.58
C ASP A 170 -2.80 -5.13 7.20
N CYS A 171 -3.13 -5.88 6.15
CA CYS A 171 -2.34 -7.02 5.71
C CYS A 171 -2.05 -6.97 4.21
N GLY A 172 -2.19 -5.82 3.60
CA GLY A 172 -1.85 -5.60 2.21
C GLY A 172 -0.36 -5.85 1.91
N PRO A 173 0.03 -5.76 0.65
CA PRO A 173 1.43 -5.68 0.27
C PRO A 173 2.04 -4.37 0.76
N ASP A 174 3.36 -4.31 0.78
CA ASP A 174 4.13 -3.11 1.11
C ASP A 174 5.46 -3.19 0.35
N LEU A 175 5.55 -2.45 -0.73
CA LEU A 175 6.61 -2.54 -1.71
C LEU A 175 7.64 -1.43 -1.49
N GLU A 176 8.83 -1.78 -1.09
CA GLU A 176 9.93 -0.84 -0.97
C GLU A 176 11.11 -1.19 -1.88
N PRO A 177 11.70 -0.23 -2.61
CA PRO A 177 12.98 -0.44 -3.26
C PRO A 177 14.09 -0.51 -2.21
N THR A 178 14.88 -1.59 -2.24
CA THR A 178 15.99 -1.80 -1.30
C THR A 178 17.36 -1.53 -1.91
N SER A 179 17.43 -1.47 -3.24
CA SER A 179 18.66 -1.12 -3.96
C SER A 179 18.35 -0.62 -5.36
N VAL A 180 19.07 0.41 -5.76
CA VAL A 180 19.23 0.83 -7.15
C VAL A 180 20.69 1.18 -7.40
N THR A 181 21.31 0.52 -8.38
CA THR A 181 22.73 0.72 -8.70
C THR A 181 22.94 0.73 -10.22
N GLY A 182 23.73 1.68 -10.69
CA GLY A 182 24.11 1.81 -12.09
C GLY A 182 25.59 2.19 -12.21
N PRO A 183 26.11 2.39 -13.44
CA PRO A 183 27.46 2.88 -13.64
C PRO A 183 27.66 4.26 -13.00
N THR A 184 28.90 4.59 -12.66
CA THR A 184 29.28 5.86 -12.06
C THR A 184 29.57 6.96 -13.09
N SER A 185 29.75 6.60 -14.36
CA SER A 185 29.92 7.54 -15.45
C SER A 185 29.45 6.96 -16.79
N GLY A 186 29.25 7.83 -17.77
CA GLY A 186 28.89 7.46 -19.12
C GLY A 186 28.60 8.67 -20.00
N VAL A 187 28.37 8.39 -21.29
CA VAL A 187 28.17 9.43 -22.31
C VAL A 187 26.68 9.61 -22.63
N ARG A 188 26.29 10.81 -23.04
CA ARG A 188 24.98 11.09 -23.61
C ARG A 188 24.72 10.23 -24.84
N GLY A 189 23.50 9.68 -24.95
CA GLY A 189 23.13 8.75 -26.02
C GLY A 189 23.72 7.36 -25.90
N GLY A 190 24.53 7.11 -24.87
CA GLY A 190 25.04 5.77 -24.53
C GLY A 190 24.00 4.90 -23.84
N THR A 191 24.43 3.73 -23.39
CA THR A 191 23.59 2.80 -22.63
C THR A 191 24.18 2.53 -21.26
N ALA A 192 23.29 2.29 -20.29
CA ALA A 192 23.66 1.88 -18.93
C ALA A 192 22.84 0.66 -18.53
N GLN A 193 23.46 -0.29 -17.81
CA GLN A 193 22.74 -1.34 -17.11
C GLN A 193 22.53 -0.91 -15.66
N VAL A 194 21.29 -0.91 -15.21
CA VAL A 194 20.92 -0.59 -13.83
C VAL A 194 20.39 -1.85 -13.18
N SER A 195 20.89 -2.14 -11.99
CA SER A 195 20.44 -3.25 -11.15
C SER A 195 19.52 -2.69 -10.07
N VAL A 196 18.40 -3.36 -9.86
CA VAL A 196 17.37 -2.97 -8.87
C VAL A 196 17.02 -4.14 -7.97
N GLN A 197 16.63 -3.83 -6.75
CA GLN A 197 16.02 -4.78 -5.83
C GLN A 197 14.80 -4.12 -5.19
N ILE A 198 13.69 -4.86 -5.17
CA ILE A 198 12.41 -4.46 -4.58
C ILE A 198 12.03 -5.52 -3.57
N ALA A 199 11.71 -5.13 -2.34
CA ALA A 199 11.14 -5.99 -1.33
C ALA A 199 9.63 -5.77 -1.23
N ASN A 200 8.91 -6.81 -0.85
CA ASN A 200 7.56 -6.74 -0.34
C ASN A 200 7.64 -7.05 1.16
N VAL A 201 7.58 -6.03 2.00
CA VAL A 201 7.64 -6.18 3.46
C VAL A 201 6.25 -6.39 4.06
N GLY A 202 5.21 -6.34 3.23
CA GLY A 202 3.83 -6.61 3.58
C GLY A 202 3.49 -8.10 3.72
N MET A 203 2.21 -8.38 3.88
CA MET A 203 1.68 -9.71 4.21
C MET A 203 0.95 -10.40 3.05
N GLU A 204 0.85 -9.78 1.88
CA GLU A 204 0.24 -10.35 0.67
C GLU A 204 1.22 -10.42 -0.49
N ASP A 205 1.09 -11.47 -1.30
CA ASP A 205 1.85 -11.63 -2.53
C ASP A 205 1.36 -10.62 -3.59
N VAL A 206 2.31 -10.06 -4.35
CA VAL A 206 1.98 -9.19 -5.48
C VAL A 206 2.53 -9.73 -6.78
N THR A 207 1.87 -9.38 -7.86
CA THR A 207 2.29 -9.74 -9.23
C THR A 207 2.20 -8.54 -10.16
N ASN A 208 3.07 -8.52 -11.18
CA ASN A 208 3.10 -7.46 -12.19
C ASN A 208 3.32 -6.06 -11.59
N VAL A 209 4.35 -5.95 -10.74
CA VAL A 209 4.74 -4.71 -10.09
C VAL A 209 5.50 -3.83 -11.07
N ASP A 210 4.90 -2.74 -11.49
CA ASP A 210 5.55 -1.74 -12.34
C ASP A 210 6.63 -1.00 -11.55
N TYR A 211 7.75 -0.70 -12.19
CA TYR A 211 8.75 0.21 -11.62
C TYR A 211 9.37 1.09 -12.70
N SER A 212 9.80 2.26 -12.30
CA SER A 212 10.40 3.26 -13.19
C SER A 212 11.74 3.73 -12.67
N ILE A 213 12.69 3.92 -13.60
CA ILE A 213 14.06 4.36 -13.31
C ILE A 213 14.23 5.80 -13.77
N TYR A 214 14.80 6.60 -12.91
CA TYR A 214 15.03 8.03 -13.11
C TYR A 214 16.51 8.41 -12.96
N LEU A 215 16.89 9.55 -13.54
CA LEU A 215 18.08 10.29 -13.17
C LEU A 215 17.65 11.59 -12.50
N SER A 216 18.09 11.79 -11.26
CA SER A 216 17.82 12.95 -10.45
C SER A 216 19.06 13.80 -10.17
N SER A 217 18.94 15.10 -10.17
CA SER A 217 20.02 16.04 -9.80
C SER A 217 20.26 16.11 -8.29
N ASP A 218 19.36 15.54 -7.49
CA ASP A 218 19.49 15.45 -6.04
C ASP A 218 19.06 14.06 -5.52
N SER A 219 19.08 13.84 -4.22
CA SER A 219 18.73 12.57 -3.60
C SER A 219 17.24 12.34 -3.33
N SER A 220 16.38 13.24 -3.82
CA SER A 220 14.92 13.11 -3.69
C SER A 220 14.32 12.66 -5.02
N ILE A 221 13.86 11.43 -5.11
CA ILE A 221 13.34 10.88 -6.36
C ILE A 221 11.86 11.20 -6.52
N SER A 222 11.50 11.78 -7.67
CA SER A 222 10.15 12.27 -7.96
C SER A 222 9.80 12.18 -9.44
N ALA A 223 8.69 11.56 -9.78
CA ALA A 223 8.23 11.45 -11.18
C ALA A 223 7.97 12.81 -11.88
N GLY A 224 7.72 13.88 -11.11
CA GLY A 224 7.41 15.19 -11.66
C GLY A 224 8.62 16.07 -11.96
N ASN A 225 9.76 15.82 -11.32
CA ASN A 225 10.96 16.68 -11.38
C ASN A 225 12.17 15.99 -12.01
N ASP A 226 12.20 14.67 -12.03
CA ASP A 226 13.35 13.88 -12.47
C ASP A 226 13.20 13.36 -13.89
N VAL A 227 14.32 12.98 -14.49
CA VAL A 227 14.35 12.51 -15.87
C VAL A 227 14.03 11.02 -15.90
N LEU A 228 12.85 10.64 -16.37
CA LEU A 228 12.50 9.25 -16.61
C LEU A 228 13.41 8.65 -17.69
N ILE A 229 14.05 7.53 -17.35
CA ILE A 229 15.00 6.83 -18.23
C ILE A 229 14.36 5.58 -18.83
N GLY A 230 13.48 4.93 -18.09
CA GLY A 230 12.72 3.77 -18.55
C GLY A 230 11.97 3.09 -17.42
N SER A 231 11.18 2.10 -17.80
CA SER A 231 10.31 1.35 -16.89
C SER A 231 10.36 -0.13 -17.25
N ASP A 232 10.07 -1.00 -16.28
CA ASP A 232 9.95 -2.45 -16.45
C ASP A 232 9.00 -3.01 -15.38
N VAL A 233 8.80 -4.33 -15.36
CA VAL A 233 7.85 -5.01 -14.48
C VAL A 233 8.56 -6.13 -13.71
N ALA A 234 8.39 -6.15 -12.41
CA ALA A 234 8.71 -7.29 -11.55
C ALA A 234 7.52 -8.26 -11.54
N ASN A 235 7.72 -9.49 -12.05
CA ASN A 235 6.62 -10.41 -12.32
C ASN A 235 5.87 -10.87 -11.05
N SER A 236 6.58 -11.13 -9.96
CA SER A 236 5.99 -11.58 -8.69
C SER A 236 6.95 -11.33 -7.54
N ILE A 237 6.42 -10.82 -6.44
CA ILE A 237 7.13 -10.65 -5.17
C ILE A 237 6.24 -11.22 -4.08
N THR A 238 6.69 -12.31 -3.44
CA THR A 238 5.93 -12.94 -2.36
C THR A 238 5.96 -12.09 -1.10
N GLN A 239 4.97 -12.28 -0.23
CA GLN A 239 4.95 -11.68 1.10
C GLN A 239 6.30 -11.91 1.81
N SER A 240 6.82 -10.88 2.46
CA SER A 240 8.13 -10.89 3.13
C SER A 240 9.30 -11.33 2.21
N GLY A 241 9.12 -11.24 0.89
CA GLY A 241 10.08 -11.63 -0.14
C GLY A 241 10.74 -10.45 -0.82
N SER A 242 11.60 -10.75 -1.79
CA SER A 242 12.23 -9.72 -2.64
C SER A 242 12.40 -10.21 -4.07
N TRP A 243 12.44 -9.27 -4.99
CA TRP A 243 12.76 -9.47 -6.40
C TRP A 243 13.96 -8.63 -6.78
N SER A 244 14.78 -9.13 -7.70
CA SER A 244 15.95 -8.41 -8.25
C SER A 244 15.99 -8.54 -9.75
N GLY A 245 16.33 -7.46 -10.42
CA GLY A 245 16.43 -7.41 -11.88
C GLY A 245 17.51 -6.47 -12.38
N ASN A 246 17.79 -6.60 -13.68
CA ASN A 246 18.67 -5.69 -14.40
C ASN A 246 17.93 -5.15 -15.61
N ILE A 247 18.02 -3.84 -15.81
CA ILE A 247 17.43 -3.16 -16.94
C ILE A 247 18.50 -2.41 -17.73
N ASN A 248 18.46 -2.54 -19.07
CA ASN A 248 19.35 -1.80 -19.96
C ASN A 248 18.64 -0.54 -20.46
N LEU A 249 19.21 0.61 -20.17
CA LEU A 249 18.60 1.91 -20.39
C LEU A 249 19.45 2.78 -21.30
N GLY A 250 18.81 3.60 -22.12
CA GLY A 250 19.49 4.63 -22.91
C GLY A 250 19.67 5.92 -22.13
N ILE A 251 20.90 6.43 -22.05
CA ILE A 251 21.15 7.75 -21.46
C ILE A 251 20.66 8.83 -22.43
N PRO A 252 19.79 9.75 -21.99
CA PRO A 252 19.25 10.78 -22.86
C PRO A 252 20.35 11.64 -23.51
N SER A 253 20.24 11.87 -24.81
CA SER A 253 21.23 12.68 -25.57
C SER A 253 21.19 14.15 -25.15
N ASN A 254 20.12 14.61 -24.54
CA ASN A 254 19.90 15.96 -24.02
C ASN A 254 20.08 16.08 -22.51
N LEU A 255 20.61 15.03 -21.84
CA LEU A 255 20.87 15.09 -20.39
C LEU A 255 21.82 16.24 -20.09
N GLY A 256 21.53 17.02 -19.05
CA GLY A 256 22.40 18.13 -18.61
C GLY A 256 23.77 17.65 -18.16
N ASP A 257 24.74 18.57 -18.13
CA ASP A 257 26.07 18.32 -17.56
C ASP A 257 25.97 18.09 -16.06
N GLY A 258 26.94 17.34 -15.51
CA GLY A 258 27.05 17.11 -14.07
C GLY A 258 26.83 15.68 -13.67
N CYS A 259 26.59 15.48 -12.37
CA CYS A 259 26.40 14.18 -11.78
C CYS A 259 24.94 14.03 -11.29
N TRP A 260 24.40 12.84 -11.47
CA TRP A 260 22.99 12.49 -11.27
C TRP A 260 22.89 11.26 -10.36
N TYR A 261 21.85 11.18 -9.54
CA TYR A 261 21.53 9.96 -8.83
C TYR A 261 20.67 9.06 -9.73
N TRP A 262 20.96 7.76 -9.74
CA TRP A 262 19.98 6.78 -10.20
C TRP A 262 18.85 6.74 -9.18
N GLY A 263 17.61 6.78 -9.63
CA GLY A 263 16.43 6.69 -8.81
C GLY A 263 15.50 5.58 -9.28
N ILE A 264 14.81 4.97 -8.36
CA ILE A 264 13.72 4.04 -8.65
C ILE A 264 12.45 4.52 -7.97
N ILE A 265 11.31 4.39 -8.65
CA ILE A 265 9.98 4.47 -8.06
C ILE A 265 9.29 3.15 -8.39
N VAL A 266 8.87 2.45 -7.37
CA VAL A 266 8.03 1.23 -7.45
C VAL A 266 6.58 1.68 -7.48
N ASP A 267 5.73 0.97 -8.21
CA ASP A 267 4.34 1.32 -8.48
C ASP A 267 4.09 2.82 -8.74
N PRO A 268 4.72 3.40 -9.76
CA PRO A 268 4.67 4.86 -10.00
C PRO A 268 3.28 5.41 -10.34
N ASN A 269 2.28 4.54 -10.53
CA ASN A 269 0.90 4.90 -10.86
C ASN A 269 -0.08 4.67 -9.72
N ASP A 270 0.39 4.22 -8.53
CA ASP A 270 -0.45 3.92 -7.36
C ASP A 270 -1.60 2.94 -7.75
N SER A 271 -1.23 1.86 -8.42
CA SER A 271 -2.15 0.85 -8.95
C SER A 271 -2.32 -0.35 -8.01
N ILE A 272 -1.39 -0.54 -7.09
CA ILE A 272 -1.39 -1.52 -6.02
C ILE A 272 -1.62 -0.75 -4.72
N ALA A 273 -2.71 -1.04 -4.03
CA ALA A 273 -2.92 -0.45 -2.71
C ALA A 273 -1.97 -1.10 -1.70
N GLU A 274 -1.16 -0.30 -1.03
CA GLU A 274 -0.09 -0.76 -0.16
C GLU A 274 -0.30 -0.33 1.31
N MET A 275 0.38 -1.00 2.22
CA MET A 275 0.33 -0.64 3.65
C MET A 275 1.02 0.71 3.90
N ASP A 276 2.09 1.03 3.15
CA ASP A 276 2.79 2.31 3.19
C ASP A 276 3.11 2.81 1.78
N GLU A 277 2.34 3.78 1.28
CA GLU A 277 2.52 4.43 -0.03
C GLU A 277 3.66 5.46 -0.04
N THR A 278 4.38 5.63 1.06
CA THR A 278 5.40 6.69 1.17
C THR A 278 6.82 6.19 1.03
N ASN A 279 7.04 4.88 0.96
CA ASN A 279 8.34 4.22 0.92
C ASN A 279 8.75 3.73 -0.49
N ASN A 280 7.99 3.98 -1.54
CA ASN A 280 8.12 3.45 -2.90
C ASN A 280 9.26 4.06 -3.72
N ALA A 281 10.01 5.04 -3.21
CA ALA A 281 11.06 5.72 -3.94
C ALA A 281 12.42 5.68 -3.24
N MET A 282 13.48 5.42 -4.02
CA MET A 282 14.85 5.36 -3.50
C MET A 282 15.87 5.93 -4.48
N PRO A 283 16.83 6.78 -4.03
CA PRO A 283 18.03 7.12 -4.79
C PRO A 283 19.14 6.09 -4.61
N SER A 284 20.07 6.03 -5.56
CA SER A 284 21.33 5.31 -5.41
C SER A 284 22.24 5.97 -4.37
N SER A 285 23.12 5.20 -3.77
CA SER A 285 24.14 5.72 -2.84
C SER A 285 25.27 6.48 -3.54
N GLY A 286 25.50 6.24 -4.84
CA GLY A 286 26.50 6.90 -5.67
C GLY A 286 25.88 7.64 -6.83
N GLN A 287 26.66 8.53 -7.45
CA GLN A 287 26.21 9.31 -8.58
C GLN A 287 26.74 8.75 -9.91
N PHE A 288 25.97 8.99 -10.96
CA PHE A 288 26.35 8.83 -12.36
C PHE A 288 26.75 10.19 -12.92
N CYS A 289 28.00 10.35 -13.37
CA CYS A 289 28.46 11.61 -13.96
C CYS A 289 28.52 11.51 -15.49
N VAL A 290 27.99 12.53 -16.15
CA VAL A 290 28.05 12.64 -17.61
C VAL A 290 29.48 12.96 -18.00
N GLU A 291 30.08 12.06 -18.76
CA GLU A 291 31.43 12.25 -19.28
C GLU A 291 31.44 13.34 -20.36
N GLN A 292 32.44 14.19 -20.33
CA GLN A 292 32.63 15.30 -21.26
C GLN A 292 33.93 15.13 -22.03
N ALA A 293 34.02 15.80 -23.18
CA ALA A 293 35.29 15.96 -23.90
C ALA A 293 36.20 16.95 -23.18
N ASP A 294 37.48 16.68 -23.16
CA ASP A 294 38.50 17.56 -22.59
C ASP A 294 39.67 17.70 -23.58
N ILE A 295 39.71 18.83 -24.27
CA ILE A 295 40.72 19.13 -25.29
C ILE A 295 41.98 19.70 -24.63
N VAL A 296 43.07 18.98 -24.77
CA VAL A 296 44.38 19.33 -24.20
C VAL A 296 45.36 19.58 -25.32
N ILE A 297 46.17 20.62 -25.22
CA ILE A 297 47.38 20.83 -26.06
C ILE A 297 48.54 20.16 -25.35
N ASP A 298 48.91 18.97 -25.79
CA ASP A 298 50.01 18.18 -25.17
C ASP A 298 51.39 18.77 -25.43
N SER A 299 51.56 19.31 -26.62
CA SER A 299 52.82 19.94 -27.01
C SER A 299 52.67 20.89 -28.19
N ILE A 300 53.49 21.91 -28.21
CA ILE A 300 53.72 22.77 -29.38
C ILE A 300 55.24 22.98 -29.55
N SER A 301 55.69 22.93 -30.77
CA SER A 301 57.09 23.18 -31.10
C SER A 301 57.21 23.85 -32.46
N ALA A 302 58.23 24.67 -32.60
CA ALA A 302 58.62 25.35 -33.85
C ALA A 302 60.15 25.48 -33.91
N SER A 303 60.70 25.97 -35.03
CA SER A 303 62.14 26.30 -35.13
C SER A 303 62.48 27.41 -34.17
N GLU A 304 63.61 27.27 -33.44
CA GLU A 304 64.10 28.29 -32.49
C GLU A 304 64.36 29.67 -33.10
N ASN A 305 64.57 29.71 -34.40
CA ASN A 305 64.80 30.94 -35.12
C ASN A 305 63.85 31.05 -36.33
N ALA A 306 63.13 32.14 -36.39
CA ALA A 306 62.26 32.46 -37.51
C ALA A 306 62.50 33.91 -37.95
N VAL A 307 62.37 34.18 -39.26
CA VAL A 307 62.60 35.51 -39.83
C VAL A 307 61.25 36.14 -40.15
N SER A 308 61.08 37.40 -39.75
CA SER A 308 59.88 38.20 -40.07
C SER A 308 59.61 38.22 -41.58
N GLY A 309 58.37 37.95 -41.98
CA GLY A 309 57.94 37.78 -43.36
C GLY A 309 58.27 36.42 -44.00
N GLN A 310 58.96 35.52 -43.30
CA GLN A 310 59.25 34.15 -43.76
C GLN A 310 58.31 33.14 -43.12
N SER A 311 58.23 31.96 -43.73
CA SER A 311 57.41 30.87 -43.19
C SER A 311 58.25 29.99 -42.26
N THR A 312 57.63 29.54 -41.19
CA THR A 312 58.13 28.48 -40.29
C THR A 312 57.11 27.36 -40.18
N THR A 313 57.54 26.22 -39.70
CA THR A 313 56.64 25.07 -39.48
C THR A 313 56.42 24.88 -37.96
N VAL A 314 55.20 24.78 -37.57
CA VAL A 314 54.78 24.49 -36.18
C VAL A 314 54.18 23.09 -36.10
N TYR A 315 54.58 22.33 -35.14
CA TYR A 315 54.10 20.99 -34.82
C TYR A 315 53.35 21.04 -33.49
N MET A 316 52.17 20.43 -33.43
CA MET A 316 51.34 20.37 -32.25
C MET A 316 50.81 18.95 -32.04
N ASN A 317 50.71 18.51 -30.81
CA ASN A 317 49.89 17.35 -30.42
C ASN A 317 48.72 17.85 -29.59
N ILE A 318 47.54 17.42 -30.01
CA ILE A 318 46.25 17.80 -29.38
C ILE A 318 45.55 16.51 -29.04
N SER A 319 45.16 16.34 -27.79
CA SER A 319 44.43 15.18 -27.32
C SER A 319 43.07 15.53 -26.81
N ASN A 320 42.19 14.56 -26.78
CA ASN A 320 40.96 14.59 -26.02
C ASN A 320 41.12 13.66 -24.81
N SER A 321 41.45 14.20 -23.65
CA SER A 321 41.61 13.45 -22.39
C SER A 321 40.32 13.18 -21.69
N GLY A 322 39.17 13.73 -22.21
CA GLY A 322 37.85 13.52 -21.66
C GLY A 322 37.24 12.16 -21.97
N GLY A 323 36.19 11.80 -21.25
CA GLY A 323 35.47 10.54 -21.37
C GLY A 323 34.51 10.47 -22.56
N SER A 324 34.18 11.59 -23.22
CA SER A 324 33.34 11.61 -24.41
C SER A 324 34.06 12.17 -25.63
N ASP A 325 33.54 11.85 -26.84
CA ASP A 325 34.02 12.39 -28.09
C ASP A 325 33.85 13.91 -28.16
N ALA A 326 34.88 14.61 -28.59
CA ALA A 326 34.80 16.02 -28.93
C ALA A 326 34.22 16.16 -30.36
N GLY A 327 33.24 17.00 -30.53
CA GLY A 327 32.84 17.46 -31.85
C GLY A 327 33.95 18.25 -32.54
N SER A 328 33.74 18.66 -33.78
CA SER A 328 34.71 19.52 -34.48
C SER A 328 34.91 20.84 -33.72
N PHE A 329 36.14 21.29 -33.60
CA PHE A 329 36.50 22.53 -32.91
C PHE A 329 37.55 23.31 -33.65
N ASN A 330 37.64 24.60 -33.34
CA ASN A 330 38.66 25.48 -33.95
C ASN A 330 39.86 25.64 -33.02
N VAL A 331 41.03 25.71 -33.63
CA VAL A 331 42.32 25.98 -32.98
C VAL A 331 42.82 27.33 -33.53
N GLN A 332 43.25 28.21 -32.65
CA GLN A 332 43.99 29.43 -33.02
C GLN A 332 45.46 29.28 -32.63
N LEU A 333 46.34 29.65 -33.54
CA LEU A 333 47.76 29.75 -33.29
C LEU A 333 48.14 31.20 -33.17
N VAL A 334 48.76 31.55 -32.06
CA VAL A 334 49.12 32.93 -31.73
C VAL A 334 50.64 33.07 -31.51
N LEU A 335 51.17 34.26 -31.72
CA LEU A 335 52.49 34.67 -31.29
C LEU A 335 52.37 35.65 -30.13
N SER A 336 52.93 35.30 -28.99
CA SER A 336 52.94 36.11 -27.78
C SER A 336 54.31 36.73 -27.53
N LEU A 337 54.30 37.89 -26.89
CA LEU A 337 55.53 38.56 -26.41
C LEU A 337 55.92 38.11 -25.00
N ASP A 338 55.07 37.43 -24.34
CA ASP A 338 55.31 36.79 -23.04
C ASP A 338 55.17 35.26 -23.11
N ALA A 339 55.26 34.56 -22.01
CA ALA A 339 55.15 33.13 -21.97
C ALA A 339 53.72 32.61 -21.78
N GLN A 340 52.73 33.45 -22.02
CA GLN A 340 51.30 33.12 -21.91
C GLN A 340 50.55 33.40 -23.22
N ALA A 341 49.79 32.42 -23.71
CA ALA A 341 48.94 32.63 -24.86
C ALA A 341 47.62 33.23 -24.42
N GLY A 342 47.20 34.33 -25.03
CA GLY A 342 46.01 35.09 -24.70
C GLY A 342 45.31 35.72 -25.89
N THR A 343 44.22 36.44 -25.63
CA THR A 343 43.41 37.13 -26.66
C THR A 343 44.04 38.43 -27.13
N ASP A 344 45.07 38.93 -26.46
CA ASP A 344 45.85 40.11 -26.75
C ASP A 344 47.07 39.80 -27.70
N ASP A 345 47.26 38.53 -27.96
CA ASP A 345 48.36 38.06 -28.83
C ASP A 345 48.03 38.16 -30.31
N THR A 346 49.11 38.13 -31.13
CA THR A 346 48.98 38.17 -32.58
C THR A 346 48.57 36.84 -33.15
N GLN A 347 47.33 36.69 -33.64
CA GLN A 347 46.91 35.49 -34.34
C GLN A 347 47.65 35.34 -35.65
N VAL A 348 48.25 34.16 -35.87
CA VAL A 348 49.04 33.84 -37.08
C VAL A 348 48.38 32.75 -37.93
N ASP A 349 47.53 31.93 -37.35
CA ASP A 349 46.72 30.93 -38.07
C ASP A 349 45.45 30.59 -37.32
N SER A 350 44.46 30.05 -38.02
CA SER A 350 43.27 29.45 -37.45
C SER A 350 42.81 28.31 -38.35
N PHE A 351 42.53 27.17 -37.73
CA PHE A 351 42.10 25.97 -38.46
C PHE A 351 41.14 25.13 -37.63
N ARG A 352 40.39 24.29 -38.34
CA ARG A 352 39.41 23.37 -37.72
C ARG A 352 40.01 22.00 -37.56
N ILE A 353 39.76 21.36 -36.46
CA ILE A 353 39.97 19.92 -36.19
C ILE A 353 38.63 19.24 -36.39
N ASP A 354 38.65 18.08 -37.11
CA ASP A 354 37.52 17.16 -37.19
C ASP A 354 37.26 16.52 -35.83
N PRO A 355 36.11 15.83 -35.63
CA PRO A 355 35.80 15.20 -34.36
C PRO A 355 36.96 14.35 -33.83
N LEU A 356 37.31 14.53 -32.55
CA LEU A 356 38.41 13.82 -31.87
C LEU A 356 37.80 12.89 -30.80
N THR A 357 37.93 11.59 -31.02
CA THR A 357 37.39 10.59 -30.10
C THR A 357 38.07 10.65 -28.74
N SER A 358 37.32 10.20 -27.71
CA SER A 358 37.80 10.06 -26.34
C SER A 358 39.13 9.27 -26.31
N GLY A 359 40.10 9.77 -25.54
CA GLY A 359 41.45 9.17 -25.39
C GLY A 359 42.33 9.24 -26.61
N SER A 360 41.94 9.90 -27.70
CA SER A 360 42.73 10.02 -28.93
C SER A 360 43.61 11.26 -28.94
N THR A 361 44.75 11.15 -29.63
CA THR A 361 45.66 12.27 -29.89
C THR A 361 45.85 12.44 -31.38
N ILE A 362 45.85 13.67 -31.85
CA ILE A 362 46.16 14.04 -33.24
C ILE A 362 47.43 14.89 -33.29
N GLN A 363 48.30 14.56 -34.22
CA GLN A 363 49.43 15.41 -34.55
C GLN A 363 49.08 16.35 -35.70
N VAL A 364 49.24 17.64 -35.49
CA VAL A 364 48.93 18.68 -36.46
C VAL A 364 50.22 19.40 -36.83
N THR A 365 50.43 19.57 -38.13
CA THR A 365 51.54 20.35 -38.69
C THR A 365 51.02 21.53 -39.49
N ARG A 366 51.46 22.73 -39.15
CA ARG A 366 51.03 23.96 -39.82
C ARG A 366 52.23 24.77 -40.29
N LYS A 367 52.19 25.20 -41.54
CA LYS A 367 53.18 26.14 -42.07
C LYS A 367 52.57 27.54 -41.95
N ILE A 368 53.17 28.38 -41.11
CA ILE A 368 52.70 29.74 -40.84
C ILE A 368 53.72 30.76 -41.40
N THR A 369 53.23 31.95 -41.71
CA THR A 369 54.10 33.07 -42.07
C THR A 369 54.25 34.01 -40.89
N ILE A 370 55.43 34.29 -40.43
CA ILE A 370 55.70 35.22 -39.34
C ILE A 370 55.31 36.64 -39.82
N PRO A 371 54.44 37.37 -39.09
CA PRO A 371 54.05 38.71 -39.52
C PRO A 371 55.27 39.59 -39.79
N GLY A 372 55.22 40.28 -40.92
CA GLY A 372 56.28 41.25 -41.27
C GLY A 372 56.15 42.48 -40.41
N GLN A 373 57.20 42.90 -39.75
CA GLN A 373 57.24 44.26 -39.21
C GLN A 373 57.36 45.21 -40.37
N HIS A 374 56.42 46.18 -40.54
CA HIS A 374 56.65 47.34 -41.27
C HIS A 374 57.66 48.20 -40.45
N ILE A 375 58.92 48.20 -40.84
CA ILE A 375 59.88 49.17 -40.40
C ILE A 375 59.42 50.46 -41.08
N GLY A 376 58.61 51.25 -40.34
CA GLY A 376 58.23 52.57 -40.82
C GLY A 376 59.51 53.40 -41.06
N GLN A 377 59.55 53.95 -42.25
CA GLN A 377 60.52 55.00 -42.59
C GLN A 377 60.25 56.22 -41.77
#